data_487e3e868c213b2a7bcb872e94cd1809
#
_entry.id   487e3e868c213b2a7bcb872e94cd1809
#
_cell.length_a   1.000
_cell.length_b   1.000
_cell.length_c   1.000
_cell.angle_alpha   90.00
_cell.angle_beta   90.00
_cell.angle_gamma   90.00
#
_symmetry.space_group_name_H-M   'P 1'
#
loop_
_entity.id
_entity.type
_entity.pdbx_description
1 polymer ?
#
loop_
_entity_poly.entity_id
_entity_poly.type
_entity_poly.pdbx_seq_one_letter_code
_entity_poly.pdbx_strand_id
1 'polypeptide(L)'
;MIRDALPGDWPAIWPIFAEIVRTGDTYAYPADTDKSTAEVLWMTKPDRTFVFEHDGKILGTYYLKTNHEGPGKHVCNCGYMVSSDARGMGIARQMCEHSQVIAVAMGFSAMQFNFIASSNDVALALWKKMGFDVVGTLPRAFNHPTLGLVDAFVMYKWLSD
;
A
#
# COMPACT_ATOMS: atom_id res chain seq x y z
N MET A 1 16.40 3.84 5.40
CA MET A 1 15.79 5.11 5.88
C MET A 1 14.50 5.37 5.08
N ILE A 2 13.46 5.86 5.77
CA ILE A 2 12.20 6.24 5.09
C ILE A 2 12.14 7.76 5.00
N ARG A 3 11.81 8.28 3.83
CA ARG A 3 11.69 9.71 3.56
C ARG A 3 10.58 9.99 2.56
N ASP A 4 10.14 11.25 2.48
CA ASP A 4 9.24 11.68 1.40
C ASP A 4 9.83 11.36 0.02
N ALA A 5 8.96 10.91 -0.87
CA ALA A 5 9.33 10.71 -2.27
C ALA A 5 9.45 12.07 -2.98
N LEU A 6 10.48 12.22 -3.78
CA LEU A 6 10.70 13.38 -4.65
C LEU A 6 10.30 13.01 -6.08
N PRO A 7 9.97 13.99 -6.94
CA PRO A 7 9.66 13.71 -8.34
C PRO A 7 10.75 12.91 -9.06
N GLY A 8 12.01 13.14 -8.72
CA GLY A 8 13.17 12.43 -9.27
C GLY A 8 13.30 10.97 -8.84
N ASP A 9 12.51 10.51 -7.85
CA ASP A 9 12.53 9.11 -7.39
C ASP A 9 11.68 8.19 -8.28
N TRP A 10 10.76 8.76 -9.10
CA TRP A 10 9.84 7.96 -9.90
C TRP A 10 10.53 6.92 -10.80
N PRO A 11 11.64 7.24 -11.50
CA PRO A 11 12.37 6.24 -12.29
C PRO A 11 12.82 5.01 -11.49
N ALA A 12 13.07 5.16 -10.19
CA ALA A 12 13.44 4.05 -9.30
C ALA A 12 12.21 3.35 -8.66
N ILE A 13 11.11 4.06 -8.47
CA ILE A 13 9.84 3.51 -7.97
C ILE A 13 9.15 2.69 -9.07
N TRP A 14 9.17 3.15 -10.31
CA TRP A 14 8.46 2.52 -11.43
C TRP A 14 8.74 1.03 -11.60
N PRO A 15 10.00 0.53 -11.56
CA PRO A 15 10.26 -0.90 -11.68
C PRO A 15 9.59 -1.72 -10.58
N ILE A 16 9.54 -1.21 -9.35
CA ILE A 16 8.86 -1.86 -8.21
C ILE A 16 7.36 -1.95 -8.48
N PHE A 17 6.75 -0.84 -8.87
CA PHE A 17 5.33 -0.79 -9.23
C PHE A 17 5.00 -1.75 -10.37
N ALA A 18 5.76 -1.68 -11.47
CA ALA A 18 5.52 -2.49 -12.66
C ALA A 18 5.63 -3.98 -12.38
N GLU A 19 6.63 -4.41 -11.62
CA GLU A 19 6.82 -5.82 -11.24
C GLU A 19 5.61 -6.34 -10.47
N ILE A 20 5.17 -5.63 -9.44
CA ILE A 20 4.07 -6.04 -8.57
C ILE A 20 2.74 -6.05 -9.33
N VAL A 21 2.47 -5.02 -10.11
CA VAL A 21 1.19 -4.88 -10.83
C VAL A 21 1.09 -5.90 -11.97
N ARG A 22 2.18 -6.21 -12.66
CA ARG A 22 2.21 -7.25 -13.72
C ARG A 22 1.93 -8.63 -13.20
N THR A 23 2.32 -8.96 -11.97
CA THR A 23 2.00 -10.24 -11.34
C THR A 23 0.49 -10.42 -11.16
N GLY A 24 -0.24 -9.34 -10.87
CA GLY A 24 -1.71 -9.33 -10.82
C GLY A 24 -2.34 -10.10 -9.67
N ASP A 25 -1.57 -10.41 -8.62
CA ASP A 25 -2.02 -11.24 -7.49
C ASP A 25 -2.22 -10.46 -6.19
N THR A 26 -1.91 -9.16 -6.16
CA THR A 26 -1.98 -8.34 -4.94
C THR A 26 -2.72 -7.03 -5.10
N TYR A 27 -2.51 -6.28 -6.18
CA TYR A 27 -3.12 -4.98 -6.43
C TYR A 27 -4.15 -5.02 -7.54
N ALA A 28 -5.21 -4.22 -7.42
CA ALA A 28 -6.30 -4.11 -8.39
C ALA A 28 -6.02 -3.10 -9.53
N TYR A 29 -4.77 -2.78 -9.80
CA TYR A 29 -4.39 -2.00 -10.97
C TYR A 29 -4.34 -2.89 -12.21
N PRO A 30 -4.73 -2.38 -13.40
CA PRO A 30 -4.54 -3.13 -14.65
C PRO A 30 -3.06 -3.51 -14.85
N ALA A 31 -2.81 -4.77 -15.23
CA ALA A 31 -1.45 -5.30 -15.39
C ALA A 31 -0.64 -4.56 -16.48
N ASP A 32 -1.31 -3.92 -17.43
CA ASP A 32 -0.74 -3.11 -18.51
C ASP A 32 -0.67 -1.60 -18.20
N THR A 33 -0.84 -1.22 -16.94
CA THR A 33 -0.72 0.19 -16.51
C THR A 33 0.64 0.74 -16.96
N ASP A 34 0.61 1.80 -17.77
CA ASP A 34 1.83 2.42 -18.26
C ASP A 34 2.51 3.31 -17.20
N LYS A 35 3.76 3.68 -17.47
CA LYS A 35 4.59 4.43 -16.54
C LYS A 35 4.01 5.78 -16.14
N SER A 36 3.42 6.51 -17.07
CA SER A 36 2.86 7.85 -16.83
C SER A 36 1.55 7.78 -16.02
N THR A 37 0.69 6.82 -16.34
CA THR A 37 -0.54 6.57 -15.58
C THR A 37 -0.21 6.11 -14.15
N ALA A 38 0.76 5.21 -14.00
CA ALA A 38 1.23 4.74 -12.70
C ALA A 38 1.79 5.88 -11.84
N GLU A 39 2.54 6.82 -12.44
CA GLU A 39 3.07 7.99 -11.73
C GLU A 39 1.94 8.84 -11.14
N VAL A 40 0.89 9.08 -11.91
CA VAL A 40 -0.27 9.82 -11.42
C VAL A 40 -0.95 9.09 -10.26
N LEU A 41 -1.14 7.77 -10.39
CA LEU A 41 -1.79 6.96 -9.36
C LEU A 41 -0.99 6.88 -8.05
N TRP A 42 0.34 6.86 -8.13
CA TRP A 42 1.21 6.62 -6.99
C TRP A 42 1.83 7.86 -6.39
N MET A 43 2.16 8.85 -7.23
CA MET A 43 2.86 10.07 -6.82
C MET A 43 1.97 11.31 -6.74
N THR A 44 0.93 11.40 -7.58
CA THR A 44 0.14 12.65 -7.72
C THR A 44 -1.18 12.60 -6.96
N LYS A 45 -1.92 11.49 -7.07
CA LYS A 45 -3.24 11.35 -6.42
C LYS A 45 -3.18 11.23 -4.90
N PRO A 46 -2.20 10.53 -4.30
CA PRO A 46 -2.09 10.46 -2.85
C PRO A 46 -1.74 11.82 -2.22
N ASP A 47 -2.09 12.00 -0.94
CA ASP A 47 -1.72 13.19 -0.18
C ASP A 47 -0.20 13.25 0.05
N ARG A 48 0.42 12.10 0.31
CA ARG A 48 1.88 11.95 0.44
C ARG A 48 2.34 10.58 -0.03
N THR A 49 3.52 10.54 -0.63
CA THR A 49 4.20 9.31 -1.01
C THR A 49 5.60 9.27 -0.38
N PHE A 50 6.03 8.10 0.04
CA PHE A 50 7.30 7.86 0.72
C PHE A 50 8.09 6.76 0.03
N VAL A 51 9.40 6.79 0.22
CA VAL A 51 10.32 5.76 -0.24
C VAL A 51 11.12 5.20 0.94
N PHE A 52 11.41 3.91 0.88
CA PHE A 52 12.41 3.26 1.72
C PHE A 52 13.72 3.18 0.93
N GLU A 53 14.73 3.89 1.41
CA GLU A 53 16.05 3.93 0.79
C GLU A 53 17.09 3.22 1.67
N HIS A 54 17.90 2.40 1.03
CA HIS A 54 19.01 1.67 1.65
C HIS A 54 20.20 1.62 0.69
N ASP A 55 21.37 2.06 1.15
CA ASP A 55 22.59 2.13 0.35
C ASP A 55 22.41 2.84 -1.01
N GLY A 56 21.69 3.96 -1.01
CA GLY A 56 21.42 4.75 -2.20
C GLY A 56 20.42 4.12 -3.20
N LYS A 57 19.75 3.03 -2.80
CA LYS A 57 18.72 2.36 -3.62
C LYS A 57 17.36 2.46 -2.97
N ILE A 58 16.34 2.72 -3.77
CA ILE A 58 14.95 2.64 -3.35
C ILE A 58 14.50 1.18 -3.44
N LEU A 59 14.14 0.61 -2.28
CA LEU A 59 13.75 -0.80 -2.13
C LEU A 59 12.27 -0.97 -1.77
N GLY A 60 11.59 0.11 -1.43
CA GLY A 60 10.17 0.10 -1.11
C GLY A 60 9.56 1.48 -1.24
N THR A 61 8.25 1.51 -1.31
CA THR A 61 7.47 2.75 -1.39
C THR A 61 6.09 2.55 -0.79
N TYR A 62 5.51 3.61 -0.24
CA TYR A 62 4.13 3.61 0.19
C TYR A 62 3.51 4.99 0.02
N TYR A 63 2.20 5.05 -0.03
CA TYR A 63 1.44 6.30 -0.03
C TYR A 63 0.47 6.38 1.15
N LEU A 64 0.13 7.61 1.52
CA LEU A 64 -1.00 7.96 2.38
C LEU A 64 -1.95 8.85 1.58
N LYS A 65 -3.23 8.52 1.65
CA LYS A 65 -4.29 9.37 1.07
C LYS A 65 -5.53 9.36 1.96
N THR A 66 -6.27 10.45 1.93
CA THR A 66 -7.62 10.53 2.50
C THR A 66 -8.51 9.49 1.81
N ASN A 67 -9.16 8.63 2.60
CA ASN A 67 -9.97 7.55 2.03
C ASN A 67 -11.30 8.07 1.47
N HIS A 68 -12.01 8.90 2.25
CA HIS A 68 -13.25 9.56 1.86
C HIS A 68 -13.24 11.02 2.27
N GLU A 69 -13.91 11.86 1.51
CA GLU A 69 -14.06 13.29 1.80
C GLU A 69 -15.11 13.54 2.89
N GLY A 70 -15.20 14.81 3.32
CA GLY A 70 -16.22 15.26 4.25
C GLY A 70 -16.20 14.51 5.59
N PRO A 71 -17.34 13.93 6.03
CA PRO A 71 -17.42 13.25 7.34
C PRO A 71 -16.50 12.02 7.49
N GLY A 72 -15.97 11.49 6.40
CA GLY A 72 -15.03 10.36 6.40
C GLY A 72 -13.55 10.74 6.34
N LYS A 73 -13.21 12.01 6.28
CA LYS A 73 -11.84 12.50 6.04
C LYS A 73 -10.81 12.16 7.11
N HIS A 74 -11.25 11.72 8.29
CA HIS A 74 -10.38 11.31 9.39
C HIS A 74 -9.78 9.91 9.21
N VAL A 75 -10.20 9.17 8.18
CA VAL A 75 -9.69 7.86 7.83
C VAL A 75 -8.77 7.95 6.61
N CYS A 76 -7.54 7.46 6.72
CA CYS A 76 -6.64 7.36 5.58
C CYS A 76 -6.64 5.95 4.98
N ASN A 77 -6.23 5.87 3.72
CA ASN A 77 -5.87 4.64 3.04
C ASN A 77 -4.36 4.65 2.74
N CYS A 78 -3.76 3.48 2.75
CA CYS A 78 -2.33 3.29 2.53
C CYS A 78 -2.09 2.09 1.62
N GLY A 79 -1.08 2.17 0.78
CA GLY A 79 -0.64 1.06 -0.07
C GLY A 79 0.88 0.97 -0.01
N TYR A 80 1.41 -0.26 0.04
CA TYR A 80 2.85 -0.54 0.20
C TYR A 80 3.33 -1.44 -0.93
N MET A 81 4.49 -1.12 -1.46
CA MET A 81 5.18 -1.96 -2.44
C MET A 81 6.65 -2.12 -2.06
N VAL A 82 7.15 -3.34 -2.12
CA VAL A 82 8.54 -3.69 -1.81
C VAL A 82 9.15 -4.40 -3.01
N SER A 83 10.38 -4.01 -3.37
CA SER A 83 11.16 -4.66 -4.42
C SER A 83 11.36 -6.14 -4.09
N SER A 84 11.29 -7.01 -5.10
CA SER A 84 11.59 -8.44 -4.94
C SER A 84 13.02 -8.67 -4.45
N ASP A 85 13.96 -7.79 -4.78
CA ASP A 85 15.36 -7.85 -4.35
C ASP A 85 15.52 -7.66 -2.84
N ALA A 86 14.50 -7.13 -2.17
CA ALA A 86 14.54 -6.78 -0.75
C ALA A 86 13.59 -7.61 0.11
N ARG A 87 13.12 -8.75 -0.39
CA ARG A 87 12.26 -9.67 0.37
C ARG A 87 12.98 -10.18 1.63
N GLY A 88 12.23 -10.28 2.73
CA GLY A 88 12.76 -10.75 4.01
C GLY A 88 13.52 -9.70 4.83
N MET A 89 13.72 -8.49 4.33
CA MET A 89 14.38 -7.40 5.07
C MET A 89 13.45 -6.66 6.05
N GLY A 90 12.18 -7.04 6.14
CA GLY A 90 11.21 -6.40 7.04
C GLY A 90 10.80 -4.98 6.60
N ILE A 91 10.98 -4.64 5.33
CA ILE A 91 10.71 -3.28 4.80
C ILE A 91 9.24 -2.93 4.89
N ALA A 92 8.35 -3.86 4.51
CA ALA A 92 6.90 -3.63 4.60
C ALA A 92 6.45 -3.32 6.02
N ARG A 93 7.00 -4.02 7.02
CA ARG A 93 6.74 -3.76 8.43
C ARG A 93 7.20 -2.36 8.84
N GLN A 94 8.45 -2.01 8.51
CA GLN A 94 9.01 -0.70 8.82
C GLN A 94 8.21 0.44 8.19
N MET A 95 7.80 0.28 6.93
CA MET A 95 6.94 1.27 6.25
C MET A 95 5.56 1.37 6.90
N CYS A 96 4.97 0.25 7.31
CA CYS A 96 3.69 0.25 8.00
C CYS A 96 3.78 0.94 9.38
N GLU A 97 4.82 0.68 10.16
CA GLU A 97 5.06 1.37 11.43
C GLU A 97 5.22 2.89 11.21
N HIS A 98 6.03 3.27 10.25
CA HIS A 98 6.26 4.69 9.91
C HIS A 98 4.96 5.37 9.43
N SER A 99 4.19 4.71 8.56
CA SER A 99 2.94 5.27 8.02
C SER A 99 1.90 5.57 9.10
N GLN A 100 1.82 4.76 10.15
CA GLN A 100 0.90 4.99 11.28
C GLN A 100 1.29 6.26 12.06
N VAL A 101 2.59 6.47 12.30
CA VAL A 101 3.11 7.69 12.95
C VAL A 101 2.81 8.92 12.09
N ILE A 102 3.10 8.84 10.79
CA ILE A 102 2.84 9.94 9.86
C ILE A 102 1.35 10.23 9.73
N ALA A 103 0.51 9.20 9.66
CA ALA A 103 -0.94 9.37 9.57
C ALA A 103 -1.49 10.17 10.77
N VAL A 104 -1.08 9.83 11.98
CA VAL A 104 -1.47 10.58 13.19
C VAL A 104 -0.96 12.02 13.12
N ALA A 105 0.29 12.24 12.71
CA ALA A 105 0.86 13.58 12.54
C ALA A 105 0.14 14.42 11.47
N MET A 106 -0.45 13.78 10.47
CA MET A 106 -1.29 14.42 9.45
C MET A 106 -2.74 14.67 9.91
N GLY A 107 -3.10 14.23 11.11
CA GLY A 107 -4.44 14.43 11.69
C GLY A 107 -5.43 13.29 11.40
N PHE A 108 -4.99 12.17 10.85
CA PHE A 108 -5.84 10.99 10.68
C PHE A 108 -6.02 10.25 12.01
N SER A 109 -7.23 9.75 12.25
CA SER A 109 -7.58 8.97 13.45
C SER A 109 -7.59 7.47 13.20
N ALA A 110 -7.73 7.07 11.95
CA ALA A 110 -7.80 5.66 11.55
C ALA A 110 -7.15 5.41 10.20
N MET A 111 -6.76 4.17 9.96
CA MET A 111 -6.21 3.70 8.69
C MET A 111 -7.01 2.49 8.21
N GLN A 112 -7.37 2.50 6.93
CA GLN A 112 -8.14 1.45 6.28
C GLN A 112 -7.42 0.94 5.04
N PHE A 113 -7.35 -0.39 4.91
CA PHE A 113 -6.97 -1.06 3.67
C PHE A 113 -8.24 -1.50 2.95
N ASN A 114 -8.48 -0.98 1.76
CA ASN A 114 -9.78 -1.10 1.10
C ASN A 114 -9.97 -2.44 0.39
N PHE A 115 -8.89 -3.11 0.00
CA PHE A 115 -8.99 -4.18 -0.97
C PHE A 115 -7.76 -5.10 -0.90
N ILE A 116 -7.80 -6.10 0.00
CA ILE A 116 -6.73 -7.08 0.15
C ILE A 116 -7.22 -8.43 -0.34
N ALA A 117 -6.60 -8.97 -1.39
CA ALA A 117 -6.93 -10.29 -1.88
C ALA A 117 -6.81 -11.34 -0.75
N SER A 118 -7.82 -12.17 -0.57
CA SER A 118 -7.82 -13.20 0.48
C SER A 118 -6.72 -14.24 0.29
N SER A 119 -6.18 -14.36 -0.91
CA SER A 119 -5.04 -15.20 -1.26
C SER A 119 -3.67 -14.65 -0.83
N ASN A 120 -3.62 -13.38 -0.41
CA ASN A 120 -2.38 -12.74 0.03
C ASN A 120 -2.09 -13.01 1.53
N ASP A 121 -1.77 -14.26 1.85
CA ASP A 121 -1.57 -14.72 3.23
C ASP A 121 -0.44 -13.97 3.95
N VAL A 122 0.62 -13.63 3.22
CA VAL A 122 1.79 -12.92 3.78
C VAL A 122 1.40 -11.52 4.24
N ALA A 123 0.68 -10.78 3.41
CA ALA A 123 0.20 -9.45 3.77
C ALA A 123 -0.82 -9.50 4.92
N LEU A 124 -1.79 -10.42 4.86
CA LEU A 124 -2.80 -10.58 5.91
C LEU A 124 -2.17 -10.88 7.27
N ALA A 125 -1.18 -11.79 7.31
CA ALA A 125 -0.46 -12.12 8.55
C ALA A 125 0.29 -10.90 9.10
N LEU A 126 0.94 -10.13 8.24
CA LEU A 126 1.66 -8.91 8.63
C LEU A 126 0.71 -7.85 9.16
N TRP A 127 -0.37 -7.53 8.44
CA TRP A 127 -1.31 -6.49 8.86
C TRP A 127 -1.99 -6.83 10.18
N LYS A 128 -2.33 -8.09 10.42
CA LYS A 128 -2.85 -8.55 11.71
C LYS A 128 -1.84 -8.34 12.84
N LYS A 129 -0.55 -8.65 12.62
CA LYS A 129 0.52 -8.36 13.58
C LYS A 129 0.69 -6.86 13.85
N MET A 130 0.39 -6.03 12.87
CA MET A 130 0.44 -4.56 12.99
C MET A 130 -0.80 -3.97 13.65
N GLY A 131 -1.76 -4.81 14.07
CA GLY A 131 -2.96 -4.41 14.81
C GLY A 131 -4.17 -4.07 13.95
N PHE A 132 -4.17 -4.45 12.67
CA PHE A 132 -5.33 -4.29 11.79
C PHE A 132 -6.29 -5.48 11.93
N ASP A 133 -7.59 -5.19 11.98
CA ASP A 133 -8.66 -6.19 11.99
C ASP A 133 -9.33 -6.27 10.62
N VAL A 134 -9.75 -7.47 10.22
CA VAL A 134 -10.66 -7.65 9.08
C VAL A 134 -12.06 -7.21 9.51
N VAL A 135 -12.55 -6.13 8.93
CA VAL A 135 -13.86 -5.55 9.26
C VAL A 135 -14.93 -5.85 8.21
N GLY A 136 -14.53 -6.34 7.06
CA GLY A 136 -15.45 -6.71 6.00
C GLY A 136 -14.83 -7.65 4.98
N THR A 137 -15.70 -8.43 4.34
CA THR A 137 -15.35 -9.34 3.23
C THR A 137 -16.16 -8.98 2.01
N LEU A 138 -15.50 -8.80 0.88
CA LEU A 138 -16.11 -8.57 -0.43
C LEU A 138 -16.06 -9.90 -1.19
N PRO A 139 -17.20 -10.62 -1.33
CA PRO A 139 -17.20 -11.95 -1.92
C PRO A 139 -16.79 -11.89 -3.40
N ARG A 140 -15.83 -12.74 -3.78
CA ARG A 140 -15.37 -12.94 -5.17
C ARG A 140 -14.98 -11.62 -5.88
N ALA A 141 -14.46 -10.66 -5.14
CA ALA A 141 -14.18 -9.32 -5.66
C ALA A 141 -12.84 -9.20 -6.38
N PHE A 142 -11.93 -10.17 -6.22
CA PHE A 142 -10.59 -10.14 -6.82
C PHE A 142 -10.43 -11.32 -7.78
N ASN A 143 -10.11 -11.02 -9.05
CA ASN A 143 -9.84 -12.05 -10.05
C ASN A 143 -8.35 -12.41 -10.04
N HIS A 144 -8.00 -13.44 -9.26
CA HIS A 144 -6.63 -13.91 -9.15
C HIS A 144 -6.18 -14.62 -10.44
N PRO A 145 -4.95 -14.41 -10.95
CA PRO A 145 -4.51 -14.93 -12.23
C PRO A 145 -4.50 -16.46 -12.34
N THR A 146 -4.38 -17.17 -11.21
CA THR A 146 -4.36 -18.65 -11.20
C THR A 146 -5.50 -19.28 -10.39
N LEU A 147 -6.01 -18.61 -9.37
CA LEU A 147 -7.05 -19.12 -8.47
C LEU A 147 -8.48 -18.77 -8.90
N GLY A 148 -8.64 -17.87 -9.89
CA GLY A 148 -9.92 -17.32 -10.28
C GLY A 148 -10.46 -16.30 -9.27
N LEU A 149 -11.76 -16.20 -9.15
CA LEU A 149 -12.41 -15.22 -8.27
C LEU A 149 -12.22 -15.59 -6.80
N VAL A 150 -11.50 -14.78 -6.06
CA VAL A 150 -11.31 -14.90 -4.62
C VAL A 150 -11.91 -13.70 -3.89
N ASP A 151 -12.11 -13.82 -2.59
CA ASP A 151 -12.62 -12.73 -1.77
C ASP A 151 -11.56 -11.64 -1.63
N ALA A 152 -12.00 -10.41 -1.37
CA ALA A 152 -11.15 -9.33 -0.92
C ALA A 152 -11.58 -8.87 0.47
N PHE A 153 -10.60 -8.56 1.32
CA PHE A 153 -10.86 -8.08 2.67
C PHE A 153 -10.69 -6.58 2.77
N VAL A 154 -11.52 -5.97 3.62
CA VAL A 154 -11.33 -4.62 4.14
C VAL A 154 -10.75 -4.75 5.53
N MET A 155 -9.60 -4.11 5.79
CA MET A 155 -8.96 -4.09 7.10
C MET A 155 -8.92 -2.67 7.65
N TYR A 156 -8.95 -2.56 8.99
CA TYR A 156 -9.11 -1.27 9.66
C TYR A 156 -8.35 -1.24 10.98
N LYS A 157 -7.77 -0.10 11.32
CA LYS A 157 -7.14 0.16 12.60
C LYS A 157 -7.42 1.58 13.07
N TRP A 158 -7.92 1.73 14.30
CA TRP A 158 -7.96 3.00 14.99
C TRP A 158 -6.55 3.35 15.48
N LEU A 159 -6.06 4.56 15.16
CA LEU A 159 -4.67 4.96 15.40
C LEU A 159 -4.50 5.84 16.63
N SER A 160 -5.55 6.58 17.01
CA SER A 160 -5.50 7.55 18.11
C SER A 160 -6.62 7.29 19.12
N ASP A 161 -6.31 7.45 20.38
CA ASP A 161 -7.28 7.39 21.47
C ASP A 161 -8.02 8.73 21.64
#